data_01ee29148183eb777cad1eb2278a2ccf
#
_entry.id   01ee29148183eb777cad1eb2278a2ccf
#
_cell.length_a   1.000
_cell.length_b   1.000
_cell.length_c   1.000
_cell.angle_alpha   90.00
_cell.angle_beta   90.00
_cell.angle_gamma   90.00
#
_symmetry.space_group_name_H-M   'P 1'
#
loop_
_entity.id
_entity.type
_entity.pdbx_description
1 polymer ?
#
loop_
_entity_poly.entity_id
_entity_poly.type
_entity_poly.pdbx_seq_one_letter_code
_entity_poly.pdbx_strand_id
1 'polypeptide(L)'
;MQEMQSMLHFKKERIMRKKTLALFLTCVLAAGMLAGCGNKDSKDNNQVENSQGTESAKDDQAAADEVAELIDAIYVQERTDKTDEQCAAAKEAWDKLTDAQKALVSGENADPDYFGRDTGDASKDDPLNQDNIGDNEILVVSFGTSFNDSRVADISGVEKAIQAANPDWAVRRAFTAQIIINHVQARDGEKIDNVDQALQRAVDNGVKNLVIQPTHLMHGAEYDELVGELDAYKDKFEKVVVAEPLLGEVGDDATVINDDKKAVAEDITAEAVKTAGYDSLDAAKKDGTAFVFMGHGTSHSAKVSYSQMSTQMDKLGYDNVFIGTVEGEPEETSCENVIKAVKDAGYKKVILRPLMVVAGDHANNDMAGDDDDSWKSQFTASGNFDSVDTQIAGLGEIEAVQKLYVEHTKKAIESLGKVPKSASSSAVSALEDGTYTAKFNTDSGMFHVNEADNGCGTLTVKNGKMTIHIRLVSKKIINLFVGTAADAAKDGAKLLQPTNDTVKYSDGTTEEVYGFDVPVEALDKEFDLAILGTKGTWYDHKVSVSDAQKN
;
A
#
# COMPACT_ATOMS: atom_id res chain seq x y z
N MET A 1 -1.55 -0.81 -20.57
CA MET A 1 -2.08 -2.03 -21.26
C MET A 1 -0.98 -2.92 -21.83
N GLN A 2 0.02 -2.40 -22.57
CA GLN A 2 1.08 -3.24 -23.16
C GLN A 2 2.07 -3.82 -22.12
N GLU A 3 2.51 -3.04 -21.14
CA GLU A 3 3.39 -3.54 -20.04
C GLU A 3 2.72 -4.61 -19.21
N MET A 4 1.47 -4.44 -18.97
CA MET A 4 0.68 -5.36 -18.19
C MET A 4 0.33 -6.64 -18.95
N GLN A 5 0.15 -6.55 -20.28
CA GLN A 5 0.10 -7.75 -21.12
C GLN A 5 1.45 -8.47 -21.12
N SER A 6 2.57 -7.74 -21.01
CA SER A 6 3.91 -8.30 -20.81
C SER A 6 4.02 -8.99 -19.45
N MET A 7 3.58 -8.34 -18.36
CA MET A 7 3.52 -8.96 -17.02
C MET A 7 2.67 -10.24 -17.01
N LEU A 8 1.49 -10.20 -17.62
CA LEU A 8 0.60 -11.36 -17.73
C LEU A 8 1.23 -12.46 -18.58
N HIS A 9 1.96 -12.10 -19.64
CA HIS A 9 2.65 -13.05 -20.51
C HIS A 9 3.82 -13.73 -19.78
N PHE A 10 4.64 -12.97 -19.05
CA PHE A 10 5.77 -13.47 -18.26
C PHE A 10 5.29 -14.42 -17.12
N LYS A 11 4.24 -13.99 -16.41
CA LYS A 11 3.60 -14.82 -15.37
C LYS A 11 2.99 -16.10 -15.97
N LYS A 12 2.41 -16.02 -17.16
CA LYS A 12 1.84 -17.16 -17.89
C LYS A 12 2.91 -18.17 -18.35
N GLU A 13 4.07 -17.70 -18.81
CA GLU A 13 5.20 -18.58 -19.12
C GLU A 13 5.76 -19.25 -17.86
N ARG A 14 5.89 -18.52 -16.75
CA ARG A 14 6.32 -19.02 -15.46
C ARG A 14 5.39 -20.12 -14.93
N ILE A 15 4.06 -19.89 -14.99
CA ILE A 15 3.05 -20.88 -14.60
C ILE A 15 3.10 -22.12 -15.51
N MET A 16 3.27 -21.95 -16.83
CA MET A 16 3.40 -23.07 -17.74
C MET A 16 4.64 -23.92 -17.43
N ARG A 17 5.79 -23.31 -17.09
CA ARG A 17 7.00 -24.02 -16.67
C ARG A 17 6.77 -24.80 -15.37
N LYS A 18 6.12 -24.19 -14.36
CA LYS A 18 5.77 -24.87 -13.09
C LYS A 18 4.80 -26.04 -13.33
N LYS A 19 3.76 -25.86 -14.16
CA LYS A 19 2.81 -26.95 -14.52
C LYS A 19 3.48 -28.09 -15.29
N THR A 20 4.43 -27.81 -16.17
CA THR A 20 5.20 -28.80 -16.91
C THR A 20 6.13 -29.59 -15.96
N LEU A 21 6.77 -28.92 -14.98
CA LEU A 21 7.62 -29.56 -14.00
C LEU A 21 6.81 -30.43 -13.02
N ALA A 22 5.65 -29.95 -12.55
CA ALA A 22 4.74 -30.72 -11.70
C ALA A 22 4.19 -31.96 -12.42
N LEU A 23 3.87 -31.85 -13.70
CA LEU A 23 3.41 -32.98 -14.52
C LEU A 23 4.51 -34.04 -14.69
N PHE A 24 5.78 -33.62 -14.81
CA PHE A 24 6.93 -34.54 -14.84
C PHE A 24 7.15 -35.24 -13.49
N LEU A 25 6.98 -34.54 -12.36
CA LEU A 25 7.14 -35.12 -11.03
C LEU A 25 6.01 -36.15 -10.71
N THR A 26 4.79 -35.86 -11.10
CA THR A 26 3.65 -36.80 -10.93
C THR A 26 3.78 -38.03 -11.81
N CYS A 27 4.31 -37.90 -13.02
CA CYS A 27 4.58 -39.05 -13.89
C CYS A 27 5.71 -39.95 -13.35
N VAL A 28 6.71 -39.40 -12.67
CA VAL A 28 7.82 -40.19 -12.06
C VAL A 28 7.34 -40.94 -10.81
N LEU A 29 6.44 -40.37 -10.01
CA LEU A 29 5.82 -41.04 -8.86
C LEU A 29 4.83 -42.15 -9.27
N ALA A 30 4.12 -41.99 -10.36
CA ALA A 30 3.22 -43.03 -10.89
C ALA A 30 3.94 -44.21 -11.53
N ALA A 31 5.18 -44.01 -12.05
CA ALA A 31 5.98 -45.08 -12.63
C ALA A 31 6.70 -45.95 -11.56
N GLY A 32 6.86 -45.46 -10.33
CA GLY A 32 7.51 -46.17 -9.23
C GLY A 32 6.66 -47.23 -8.52
N MET A 33 5.34 -47.28 -8.76
CA MET A 33 4.42 -48.20 -8.06
C MET A 33 4.02 -49.48 -8.88
N LEU A 34 4.61 -49.71 -10.04
CA LEU A 34 4.27 -50.84 -10.91
C LEU A 34 5.30 -51.98 -10.94
N ALA A 35 6.28 -52.03 -10.03
CA ALA A 35 7.23 -53.11 -9.93
C ALA A 35 7.13 -53.86 -8.59
N GLY A 36 6.14 -54.73 -8.45
CA GLY A 36 5.97 -55.58 -7.28
C GLY A 36 4.87 -56.61 -7.50
N CYS A 37 5.05 -57.54 -8.46
CA CYS A 37 4.24 -58.77 -8.61
C CYS A 37 4.79 -59.88 -7.71
N GLY A 38 3.88 -60.49 -6.92
CA GLY A 38 4.20 -61.77 -6.23
C GLY A 38 3.15 -62.29 -5.28
N ASN A 39 2.10 -62.87 -5.81
CA ASN A 39 1.40 -64.11 -5.42
C ASN A 39 0.67 -64.33 -4.08
N LYS A 40 -0.64 -64.65 -4.26
CA LYS A 40 -1.55 -65.56 -3.53
C LYS A 40 -2.35 -65.14 -2.33
N ASP A 41 -3.71 -65.14 -2.63
CA ASP A 41 -4.83 -65.60 -1.80
C ASP A 41 -5.04 -65.03 -0.39
N SER A 42 -5.98 -64.10 -0.28
CA SER A 42 -7.08 -64.11 0.71
C SER A 42 -8.17 -63.14 0.28
N LYS A 43 -9.38 -63.62 0.20
CA LYS A 43 -10.60 -62.84 0.09
C LYS A 43 -10.85 -62.12 1.42
N ASP A 44 -11.16 -60.88 1.39
CA ASP A 44 -12.35 -60.17 1.88
C ASP A 44 -12.07 -58.74 2.32
N ASN A 45 -13.00 -57.86 1.96
CA ASN A 45 -13.32 -56.57 2.55
C ASN A 45 -12.21 -55.50 2.62
N ASN A 46 -11.99 -54.75 1.53
CA ASN A 46 -11.40 -53.40 1.58
C ASN A 46 -11.78 -52.57 0.32
N GLN A 47 -13.00 -52.65 -0.20
CA GLN A 47 -13.43 -51.81 -1.32
C GLN A 47 -14.23 -50.56 -0.92
N VAL A 48 -14.61 -50.41 0.37
CA VAL A 48 -15.43 -49.29 0.84
C VAL A 48 -14.58 -48.10 1.32
N GLU A 49 -13.41 -48.37 1.91
CA GLU A 49 -12.53 -47.26 2.41
C GLU A 49 -11.78 -46.54 1.27
N ASN A 50 -11.52 -47.21 0.15
CA ASN A 50 -10.78 -46.60 -0.97
C ASN A 50 -11.68 -45.75 -1.90
N SER A 51 -13.01 -45.95 -1.86
CA SER A 51 -13.95 -45.13 -2.62
C SER A 51 -14.29 -43.81 -1.88
N GLN A 52 -14.40 -43.82 -0.56
CA GLN A 52 -14.63 -42.61 0.24
C GLN A 52 -13.46 -41.64 0.21
N GLY A 53 -12.23 -42.14 0.27
CA GLY A 53 -11.03 -41.30 0.18
C GLY A 53 -10.84 -40.63 -1.18
N THR A 54 -11.23 -41.29 -2.27
CA THR A 54 -11.15 -40.71 -3.62
C THR A 54 -12.30 -39.75 -3.94
N GLU A 55 -13.45 -39.92 -3.30
CA GLU A 55 -14.60 -38.98 -3.44
C GLU A 55 -14.33 -37.69 -2.65
N SER A 56 -13.87 -37.77 -1.41
CA SER A 56 -13.46 -36.61 -0.60
C SER A 56 -12.35 -35.79 -1.27
N ALA A 57 -11.33 -36.43 -1.83
CA ALA A 57 -10.24 -35.72 -2.53
C ALA A 57 -10.72 -35.01 -3.83
N LYS A 58 -11.75 -35.52 -4.48
CA LYS A 58 -12.39 -34.87 -5.65
C LYS A 58 -13.24 -33.67 -5.23
N ASP A 59 -13.94 -33.79 -4.11
CA ASP A 59 -14.75 -32.70 -3.56
C ASP A 59 -13.85 -31.56 -3.05
N ASP A 60 -12.71 -31.88 -2.42
CA ASP A 60 -11.72 -30.90 -1.98
C ASP A 60 -11.09 -30.15 -3.16
N GLN A 61 -10.73 -30.86 -4.24
CA GLN A 61 -10.20 -30.23 -5.45
C GLN A 61 -11.24 -29.35 -6.13
N ALA A 62 -12.50 -29.80 -6.22
CA ALA A 62 -13.57 -29.02 -6.84
C ALA A 62 -13.84 -27.70 -6.09
N ALA A 63 -13.78 -27.74 -4.74
CA ALA A 63 -13.92 -26.52 -3.94
C ALA A 63 -12.73 -25.54 -4.15
N ALA A 64 -11.52 -26.07 -4.27
CA ALA A 64 -10.33 -25.26 -4.57
C ALA A 64 -10.38 -24.67 -6.00
N ASP A 65 -10.83 -25.43 -6.98
CA ASP A 65 -10.97 -24.99 -8.39
C ASP A 65 -12.02 -23.86 -8.49
N GLU A 66 -13.16 -23.97 -7.80
CA GLU A 66 -14.18 -22.90 -7.75
C GLU A 66 -13.60 -21.59 -7.20
N VAL A 67 -12.81 -21.65 -6.13
CA VAL A 67 -12.16 -20.47 -5.57
C VAL A 67 -11.10 -19.91 -6.51
N ALA A 68 -10.34 -20.76 -7.19
CA ALA A 68 -9.36 -20.32 -8.17
C ALA A 68 -10.02 -19.55 -9.33
N GLU A 69 -11.17 -20.02 -9.84
CA GLU A 69 -11.95 -19.32 -10.87
C GLU A 69 -12.45 -17.94 -10.39
N LEU A 70 -12.89 -17.82 -9.12
CA LEU A 70 -13.32 -16.55 -8.55
C LEU A 70 -12.15 -15.56 -8.37
N ILE A 71 -10.96 -16.05 -7.98
CA ILE A 71 -9.76 -15.23 -7.90
C ILE A 71 -9.32 -14.78 -9.30
N ASP A 72 -9.27 -15.68 -10.27
CA ASP A 72 -8.91 -15.33 -11.65
C ASP A 72 -9.89 -14.29 -12.25
N ALA A 73 -11.17 -14.33 -11.85
CA ALA A 73 -12.18 -13.38 -12.30
C ALA A 73 -12.00 -11.95 -11.75
N ILE A 74 -11.33 -11.77 -10.61
CA ILE A 74 -10.99 -10.45 -10.08
C ILE A 74 -9.58 -9.98 -10.46
N TYR A 75 -8.78 -10.83 -11.10
CA TYR A 75 -7.45 -10.48 -11.60
C TYR A 75 -7.56 -9.84 -13.00
N VAL A 76 -8.26 -8.70 -13.04
CA VAL A 76 -8.56 -7.97 -14.28
C VAL A 76 -8.28 -6.48 -14.08
N GLN A 77 -7.96 -5.80 -15.20
CA GLN A 77 -7.64 -4.36 -15.18
C GLN A 77 -8.85 -3.46 -15.41
N GLU A 78 -9.97 -4.03 -15.81
CA GLU A 78 -11.19 -3.25 -16.04
C GLU A 78 -12.12 -3.37 -14.83
N ARG A 79 -12.53 -2.23 -14.29
CA ARG A 79 -13.55 -2.16 -13.25
C ARG A 79 -14.94 -2.14 -13.89
N THR A 80 -15.85 -2.93 -13.36
CA THR A 80 -17.25 -2.99 -13.76
C THR A 80 -18.18 -2.80 -12.56
N ASP A 81 -19.48 -2.63 -12.81
CA ASP A 81 -20.51 -2.56 -11.75
C ASP A 81 -20.55 -3.82 -10.85
N LYS A 82 -19.95 -4.93 -11.30
CA LYS A 82 -19.92 -6.20 -10.57
C LYS A 82 -18.66 -6.42 -9.77
N THR A 83 -17.65 -5.57 -9.92
CA THR A 83 -16.32 -5.76 -9.31
C THR A 83 -16.41 -5.89 -7.79
N ASP A 84 -17.19 -5.05 -7.12
CA ASP A 84 -17.35 -5.10 -5.66
C ASP A 84 -17.97 -6.44 -5.20
N GLU A 85 -19.00 -6.93 -5.94
CA GLU A 85 -19.65 -8.22 -5.67
C GLU A 85 -18.68 -9.38 -5.91
N GLN A 86 -17.91 -9.33 -6.99
CA GLN A 86 -16.92 -10.35 -7.33
C GLN A 86 -15.79 -10.43 -6.29
N CYS A 87 -15.27 -9.29 -5.83
CA CYS A 87 -14.26 -9.24 -4.76
C CYS A 87 -14.78 -9.87 -3.47
N ALA A 88 -16.00 -9.52 -3.06
CA ALA A 88 -16.63 -10.10 -1.88
C ALA A 88 -16.86 -11.61 -2.02
N ALA A 89 -17.32 -12.07 -3.18
CA ALA A 89 -17.58 -13.48 -3.45
C ALA A 89 -16.29 -14.33 -3.42
N ALA A 90 -15.20 -13.84 -4.01
CA ALA A 90 -13.91 -14.52 -4.01
C ALA A 90 -13.39 -14.72 -2.57
N LYS A 91 -13.44 -13.67 -1.74
CA LYS A 91 -13.00 -13.76 -0.34
C LYS A 91 -13.91 -14.65 0.50
N GLU A 92 -15.23 -14.54 0.37
CA GLU A 92 -16.17 -15.38 1.08
C GLU A 92 -16.00 -16.86 0.74
N ALA A 93 -15.73 -17.19 -0.52
CA ALA A 93 -15.48 -18.56 -0.95
C ALA A 93 -14.14 -19.09 -0.39
N TRP A 94 -13.07 -18.27 -0.43
CA TRP A 94 -11.77 -18.59 0.19
C TRP A 94 -11.87 -18.87 1.68
N ASP A 95 -12.63 -18.06 2.42
CA ASP A 95 -12.77 -18.19 3.88
C ASP A 95 -13.50 -19.48 4.31
N LYS A 96 -14.27 -20.09 3.40
CA LYS A 96 -14.95 -21.38 3.62
C LYS A 96 -14.03 -22.58 3.41
N LEU A 97 -12.90 -22.41 2.73
CA LEU A 97 -11.96 -23.49 2.50
C LEU A 97 -11.21 -23.87 3.79
N THR A 98 -11.01 -25.17 3.97
CA THR A 98 -10.05 -25.71 4.94
C THR A 98 -8.60 -25.42 4.48
N ASP A 99 -7.62 -25.49 5.39
CA ASP A 99 -6.21 -25.30 5.04
C ASP A 99 -5.73 -26.31 3.99
N ALA A 100 -6.27 -27.55 4.02
CA ALA A 100 -5.97 -28.57 3.02
C ALA A 100 -6.52 -28.22 1.63
N GLN A 101 -7.70 -27.59 1.56
CA GLN A 101 -8.31 -27.13 0.31
C GLN A 101 -7.59 -25.88 -0.22
N LYS A 102 -7.21 -24.95 0.66
CA LYS A 102 -6.40 -23.78 0.27
C LYS A 102 -5.07 -24.18 -0.39
N ALA A 103 -4.42 -25.22 0.12
CA ALA A 103 -3.20 -25.77 -0.47
C ALA A 103 -3.39 -26.35 -1.89
N LEU A 104 -4.63 -26.61 -2.30
CA LEU A 104 -4.98 -27.12 -3.63
C LEU A 104 -5.37 -25.99 -4.62
N VAL A 105 -5.55 -24.76 -4.15
CA VAL A 105 -5.94 -23.63 -5.02
C VAL A 105 -4.84 -23.40 -6.05
N SER A 106 -5.20 -23.48 -7.33
CA SER A 106 -4.26 -23.27 -8.44
C SER A 106 -5.04 -22.83 -9.68
N GLY A 107 -4.92 -21.55 -10.03
CA GLY A 107 -5.53 -20.93 -11.20
C GLY A 107 -4.51 -20.40 -12.21
N GLU A 108 -4.94 -19.50 -13.06
CA GLU A 108 -4.03 -18.73 -13.91
C GLU A 108 -3.25 -17.71 -13.05
N ASN A 109 -3.93 -17.08 -12.10
CA ASN A 109 -3.38 -16.09 -11.17
C ASN A 109 -3.62 -16.45 -9.69
N ALA A 110 -4.48 -17.44 -9.43
CA ALA A 110 -4.77 -17.93 -8.09
C ALA A 110 -3.67 -18.88 -7.62
N ASP A 111 -3.26 -18.75 -6.36
CA ASP A 111 -2.30 -19.59 -5.67
C ASP A 111 -2.76 -19.92 -4.25
N PRO A 112 -2.13 -20.90 -3.56
CA PRO A 112 -2.50 -21.30 -2.20
C PRO A 112 -2.38 -20.19 -1.14
N ASP A 113 -1.62 -19.14 -1.43
CA ASP A 113 -1.34 -18.03 -0.52
C ASP A 113 -2.06 -16.73 -0.91
N TYR A 114 -2.87 -16.74 -1.95
CA TYR A 114 -3.42 -15.51 -2.56
C TYR A 114 -4.01 -14.53 -1.55
N PHE A 115 -4.88 -14.97 -0.64
CA PHE A 115 -5.42 -14.16 0.45
C PHE A 115 -4.80 -14.46 1.82
N GLY A 116 -3.93 -15.46 1.91
CA GLY A 116 -3.35 -15.94 3.17
C GLY A 116 -1.94 -15.42 3.44
N ARG A 117 -1.28 -14.83 2.45
CA ARG A 117 0.09 -14.33 2.56
C ARG A 117 0.16 -13.21 3.60
N ASP A 118 1.11 -13.33 4.53
CA ASP A 118 1.41 -12.25 5.46
C ASP A 118 2.11 -11.11 4.70
N THR A 119 1.45 -9.98 4.59
CA THR A 119 1.94 -8.78 3.90
C THR A 119 1.95 -7.56 4.82
N GLY A 120 1.70 -7.75 6.12
CA GLY A 120 1.62 -6.69 7.11
C GLY A 120 0.19 -6.29 7.50
N ASP A 121 0.07 -5.23 8.26
CA ASP A 121 -1.16 -4.76 8.90
C ASP A 121 -1.84 -3.67 8.05
N ALA A 122 -2.92 -4.05 7.36
CA ALA A 122 -3.72 -3.14 6.52
C ALA A 122 -4.28 -1.94 7.28
N SER A 123 -4.59 -2.09 8.59
CA SER A 123 -5.17 -1.01 9.39
C SER A 123 -4.24 0.19 9.63
N LYS A 124 -2.98 0.09 9.26
CA LYS A 124 -2.00 1.19 9.33
C LYS A 124 -1.99 2.10 8.12
N ASP A 125 -2.70 1.72 7.07
CA ASP A 125 -2.84 2.49 5.84
C ASP A 125 -4.14 3.30 5.85
N ASP A 126 -4.18 4.36 5.04
CA ASP A 126 -5.34 5.20 4.80
C ASP A 126 -5.55 5.26 3.28
N PRO A 127 -6.72 4.87 2.75
CA PRO A 127 -7.00 4.90 1.31
C PRO A 127 -7.03 6.31 0.72
N LEU A 128 -7.03 7.36 1.54
CA LEU A 128 -7.04 8.77 1.15
C LEU A 128 -8.10 9.08 0.07
N ASN A 129 -9.32 8.57 0.26
CA ASN A 129 -10.45 8.74 -0.67
C ASN A 129 -11.58 9.60 -0.10
N GLN A 130 -11.23 10.55 0.79
CA GLN A 130 -12.16 11.43 1.48
C GLN A 130 -12.88 12.40 0.53
N ASP A 131 -14.10 12.77 0.94
CA ASP A 131 -14.93 13.78 0.29
C ASP A 131 -14.83 15.14 1.00
N ASN A 132 -15.43 16.19 0.40
CA ASN A 132 -15.50 17.56 0.95
C ASN A 132 -14.14 18.20 1.23
N ILE A 133 -13.20 18.03 0.32
CA ILE A 133 -11.78 18.40 0.48
C ILE A 133 -11.44 19.86 0.10
N GLY A 134 -12.41 20.63 -0.38
CA GLY A 134 -12.21 22.03 -0.80
C GLY A 134 -11.75 22.18 -2.26
N ASP A 135 -11.25 23.39 -2.59
CA ASP A 135 -10.99 23.79 -3.98
C ASP A 135 -9.67 23.25 -4.56
N ASN A 136 -8.72 22.85 -3.72
CA ASN A 136 -7.35 22.49 -4.12
C ASN A 136 -7.04 21.05 -3.72
N GLU A 137 -6.64 20.24 -4.69
CA GLU A 137 -6.29 18.83 -4.49
C GLU A 137 -4.95 18.48 -5.11
N ILE A 138 -4.17 17.68 -4.41
CA ILE A 138 -3.05 16.89 -4.95
C ILE A 138 -3.52 15.44 -4.98
N LEU A 139 -3.71 14.90 -6.18
CA LEU A 139 -3.98 13.49 -6.40
C LEU A 139 -2.65 12.75 -6.61
N VAL A 140 -2.25 11.96 -5.62
CA VAL A 140 -1.06 11.10 -5.73
C VAL A 140 -1.45 9.80 -6.41
N VAL A 141 -0.81 9.51 -7.56
CA VAL A 141 -1.15 8.35 -8.39
C VAL A 141 0.01 7.37 -8.38
N SER A 142 -0.22 6.18 -7.86
CA SER A 142 0.75 5.08 -7.77
C SER A 142 0.28 3.88 -8.59
N PHE A 143 1.21 3.01 -9.01
CA PHE A 143 0.81 1.69 -9.53
C PHE A 143 0.00 0.92 -8.48
N GLY A 144 0.43 1.01 -7.23
CA GLY A 144 -0.16 0.30 -6.11
C GLY A 144 0.61 -0.95 -5.71
N THR A 145 0.25 -1.50 -4.57
CA THR A 145 0.74 -2.80 -4.09
C THR A 145 -0.28 -3.46 -3.17
N SER A 146 -0.37 -4.78 -3.23
CA SER A 146 -1.13 -5.59 -2.27
C SER A 146 -0.34 -5.91 -0.99
N PHE A 147 0.96 -5.59 -0.95
CA PHE A 147 1.79 -5.74 0.25
C PHE A 147 1.52 -4.57 1.21
N ASN A 148 0.88 -4.86 2.34
CA ASN A 148 0.44 -3.85 3.30
C ASN A 148 1.61 -3.05 3.90
N ASP A 149 2.71 -3.73 4.30
CA ASP A 149 3.86 -3.04 4.86
C ASP A 149 4.53 -2.11 3.84
N SER A 150 4.69 -2.54 2.58
CA SER A 150 5.23 -1.71 1.50
C SER A 150 4.28 -0.56 1.15
N ARG A 151 2.95 -0.77 1.19
CA ARG A 151 1.98 0.31 0.96
C ARG A 151 2.11 1.40 2.01
N VAL A 152 2.29 1.02 3.28
CA VAL A 152 2.50 1.95 4.40
C VAL A 152 3.86 2.63 4.35
N ALA A 153 4.94 1.90 4.06
CA ALA A 153 6.29 2.44 4.05
C ALA A 153 6.55 3.31 2.81
N ASP A 154 6.27 2.77 1.63
CA ASP A 154 6.66 3.36 0.36
C ASP A 154 5.63 4.41 -0.11
N ILE A 155 4.35 3.99 -0.29
CA ILE A 155 3.30 4.85 -0.85
C ILE A 155 2.89 5.92 0.17
N SER A 156 2.44 5.51 1.36
CA SER A 156 2.05 6.46 2.40
C SER A 156 3.20 7.33 2.88
N GLY A 157 4.47 6.87 2.76
CA GLY A 157 5.65 7.68 3.05
C GLY A 157 5.72 8.92 2.15
N VAL A 158 5.59 8.72 0.83
CA VAL A 158 5.55 9.81 -0.17
C VAL A 158 4.34 10.72 0.05
N GLU A 159 3.14 10.14 0.21
CA GLU A 159 1.90 10.91 0.42
C GLU A 159 1.95 11.81 1.65
N LYS A 160 2.43 11.28 2.77
CA LYS A 160 2.60 12.04 4.02
C LYS A 160 3.62 13.17 3.87
N ALA A 161 4.72 12.95 3.14
CA ALA A 161 5.70 13.99 2.86
C ALA A 161 5.09 15.11 2.00
N ILE A 162 4.34 14.77 0.96
CA ILE A 162 3.62 15.73 0.10
C ILE A 162 2.58 16.50 0.92
N GLN A 163 1.79 15.83 1.74
CA GLN A 163 0.77 16.44 2.59
C GLN A 163 1.37 17.41 3.60
N ALA A 164 2.46 17.02 4.26
CA ALA A 164 3.15 17.86 5.23
C ALA A 164 3.74 19.12 4.60
N ALA A 165 4.22 19.04 3.36
CA ALA A 165 4.77 20.16 2.61
C ALA A 165 3.69 21.11 2.04
N ASN A 166 2.46 20.64 1.85
CA ASN A 166 1.38 21.37 1.18
C ASN A 166 0.09 21.42 2.04
N PRO A 167 0.11 22.08 3.22
CA PRO A 167 -1.01 22.05 4.17
C PRO A 167 -2.29 22.76 3.66
N ASP A 168 -2.18 23.59 2.63
CA ASP A 168 -3.32 24.30 1.99
C ASP A 168 -3.97 23.44 0.86
N TRP A 169 -3.53 22.19 0.66
CA TRP A 169 -4.00 21.26 -0.37
C TRP A 169 -4.47 19.96 0.28
N ALA A 170 -5.58 19.44 -0.18
CA ALA A 170 -5.99 18.09 0.19
C ALA A 170 -5.13 17.07 -0.59
N VAL A 171 -4.70 16.00 0.05
CA VAL A 171 -3.98 14.91 -0.62
C VAL A 171 -4.89 13.71 -0.68
N ARG A 172 -5.12 13.17 -1.89
CA ARG A 172 -5.85 11.92 -2.12
C ARG A 172 -5.01 10.96 -2.93
N ARG A 173 -5.40 9.69 -2.89
CA ARG A 173 -4.72 8.56 -3.55
C ARG A 173 -5.53 8.04 -4.73
N ALA A 174 -4.82 7.58 -5.77
CA ALA A 174 -5.35 6.65 -6.75
C ALA A 174 -4.30 5.59 -7.10
N PHE A 175 -4.77 4.41 -7.51
CA PHE A 175 -3.91 3.38 -8.10
C PHE A 175 -4.24 3.18 -9.58
N THR A 176 -3.20 2.88 -10.39
CA THR A 176 -3.37 2.54 -11.80
C THR A 176 -3.68 1.06 -12.01
N ALA A 177 -3.21 0.17 -11.12
CA ALA A 177 -3.38 -1.26 -11.25
C ALA A 177 -4.70 -1.76 -10.63
N GLN A 178 -5.74 -1.94 -11.45
CA GLN A 178 -7.04 -2.43 -10.98
C GLN A 178 -6.94 -3.82 -10.33
N ILE A 179 -6.05 -4.69 -10.79
CA ILE A 179 -5.80 -6.00 -10.18
C ILE A 179 -5.37 -5.87 -8.71
N ILE A 180 -4.55 -4.88 -8.40
CA ILE A 180 -4.10 -4.59 -7.03
C ILE A 180 -5.26 -4.05 -6.20
N ILE A 181 -6.04 -3.11 -6.74
CA ILE A 181 -7.24 -2.56 -6.09
C ILE A 181 -8.21 -3.69 -5.73
N ASN A 182 -8.49 -4.59 -6.69
CA ASN A 182 -9.39 -5.72 -6.48
C ASN A 182 -8.87 -6.67 -5.39
N HIS A 183 -7.57 -6.97 -5.38
CA HIS A 183 -6.96 -7.83 -4.38
C HIS A 183 -7.07 -7.21 -2.98
N VAL A 184 -6.70 -5.93 -2.83
CA VAL A 184 -6.77 -5.20 -1.55
C VAL A 184 -8.22 -5.13 -1.08
N GLN A 185 -9.15 -4.78 -1.96
CA GLN A 185 -10.57 -4.74 -1.63
C GLN A 185 -11.11 -6.10 -1.20
N ALA A 186 -10.77 -7.18 -1.91
CA ALA A 186 -11.23 -8.53 -1.57
C ALA A 186 -10.64 -8.99 -0.23
N ARG A 187 -9.32 -8.85 -0.03
CA ARG A 187 -8.62 -9.35 1.15
C ARG A 187 -8.89 -8.52 2.40
N ASP A 188 -8.77 -7.20 2.29
CA ASP A 188 -8.74 -6.28 3.44
C ASP A 188 -10.05 -5.49 3.58
N GLY A 189 -10.94 -5.51 2.57
CA GLY A 189 -12.17 -4.71 2.53
C GLY A 189 -11.92 -3.22 2.25
N GLU A 190 -10.68 -2.82 2.00
CA GLU A 190 -10.28 -1.44 1.77
C GLU A 190 -10.56 -1.03 0.31
N LYS A 191 -11.21 0.11 0.14
CA LYS A 191 -11.57 0.64 -1.19
C LYS A 191 -10.62 1.76 -1.57
N ILE A 192 -9.75 1.47 -2.52
CA ILE A 192 -8.85 2.45 -3.14
C ILE A 192 -9.44 2.84 -4.49
N ASP A 193 -9.50 4.14 -4.80
CA ASP A 193 -9.96 4.62 -6.09
C ASP A 193 -8.94 4.26 -7.19
N ASN A 194 -9.40 3.83 -8.36
CA ASN A 194 -8.59 3.90 -9.57
C ASN A 194 -8.56 5.33 -10.12
N VAL A 195 -7.80 5.59 -11.17
CA VAL A 195 -7.62 6.95 -11.71
C VAL A 195 -8.95 7.58 -12.12
N ASP A 196 -9.81 6.85 -12.85
CA ASP A 196 -11.13 7.33 -13.28
C ASP A 196 -12.02 7.69 -12.10
N GLN A 197 -12.09 6.80 -11.09
CA GLN A 197 -12.86 7.04 -9.86
C GLN A 197 -12.35 8.25 -9.08
N ALA A 198 -11.02 8.39 -8.96
CA ALA A 198 -10.41 9.50 -8.24
C ALA A 198 -10.64 10.85 -8.96
N LEU A 199 -10.54 10.88 -10.29
CA LEU A 199 -10.84 12.07 -11.09
C LEU A 199 -12.33 12.43 -11.02
N GLN A 200 -13.23 11.44 -11.12
CA GLN A 200 -14.67 11.69 -10.95
C GLN A 200 -14.98 12.21 -9.55
N ARG A 201 -14.38 11.64 -8.50
CA ARG A 201 -14.54 12.12 -7.12
C ARG A 201 -14.01 13.54 -6.94
N ALA A 202 -12.90 13.93 -7.60
CA ALA A 202 -12.42 15.30 -7.59
C ALA A 202 -13.45 16.27 -8.20
N VAL A 203 -14.10 15.87 -9.31
CA VAL A 203 -15.19 16.66 -9.92
C VAL A 203 -16.39 16.76 -8.98
N ASP A 204 -16.81 15.66 -8.35
CA ASP A 204 -17.94 15.60 -7.43
C ASP A 204 -17.69 16.42 -6.16
N ASN A 205 -16.45 16.47 -5.68
CA ASN A 205 -16.00 17.33 -4.59
C ASN A 205 -15.93 18.82 -4.95
N GLY A 206 -16.07 19.17 -6.22
CA GLY A 206 -16.00 20.56 -6.70
C GLY A 206 -14.59 21.14 -6.70
N VAL A 207 -13.58 20.29 -6.83
CA VAL A 207 -12.17 20.71 -6.94
C VAL A 207 -12.00 21.64 -8.14
N LYS A 208 -11.30 22.76 -7.95
CA LYS A 208 -11.02 23.75 -8.99
C LYS A 208 -9.59 23.66 -9.49
N ASN A 209 -8.67 23.39 -8.58
CA ASN A 209 -7.24 23.31 -8.87
C ASN A 209 -6.75 21.90 -8.53
N LEU A 210 -6.35 21.14 -9.54
CA LEU A 210 -5.88 19.77 -9.40
C LEU A 210 -4.40 19.67 -9.80
N VAL A 211 -3.59 19.12 -8.91
CA VAL A 211 -2.23 18.66 -9.22
C VAL A 211 -2.23 17.15 -9.16
N ILE A 212 -1.80 16.50 -10.24
CA ILE A 212 -1.61 15.06 -10.25
C ILE A 212 -0.12 14.80 -10.04
N GLN A 213 0.26 14.09 -8.95
CA GLN A 213 1.63 13.66 -8.70
C GLN A 213 1.73 12.16 -8.95
N PRO A 214 2.25 11.74 -10.12
CA PRO A 214 2.56 10.35 -10.34
C PRO A 214 3.75 9.94 -9.48
N THR A 215 3.65 8.80 -8.79
CA THR A 215 4.79 8.18 -8.10
C THR A 215 5.49 7.14 -8.97
N HIS A 216 5.26 7.18 -10.27
CA HIS A 216 5.98 6.36 -11.26
C HIS A 216 7.48 6.71 -11.25
N LEU A 217 8.30 5.74 -11.65
CA LEU A 217 9.74 5.94 -11.75
C LEU A 217 10.09 6.90 -12.91
N MET A 218 9.39 6.79 -14.06
CA MET A 218 9.68 7.49 -15.29
C MET A 218 8.41 7.77 -16.12
N HIS A 219 8.55 8.51 -17.22
CA HIS A 219 7.51 8.71 -18.25
C HIS A 219 7.31 7.43 -19.07
N GLY A 220 6.82 6.36 -18.44
CA GLY A 220 6.53 5.07 -19.06
C GLY A 220 5.09 4.99 -19.58
N ALA A 221 4.68 3.77 -19.98
CA ALA A 221 3.35 3.52 -20.51
C ALA A 221 2.22 3.89 -19.53
N GLU A 222 2.43 3.63 -18.23
CA GLU A 222 1.45 3.97 -17.18
C GLU A 222 1.30 5.48 -16.97
N TYR A 223 2.41 6.24 -17.14
CA TYR A 223 2.34 7.69 -17.13
C TYR A 223 1.57 8.22 -18.33
N ASP A 224 1.79 7.66 -19.52
CA ASP A 224 1.07 8.05 -20.73
C ASP A 224 -0.42 7.70 -20.62
N GLU A 225 -0.77 6.56 -20.03
CA GLU A 225 -2.16 6.14 -19.76
C GLU A 225 -2.84 7.11 -18.80
N LEU A 226 -2.19 7.47 -17.68
CA LEU A 226 -2.67 8.47 -16.73
C LEU A 226 -2.97 9.82 -17.39
N VAL A 227 -2.04 10.30 -18.23
CA VAL A 227 -2.23 11.58 -18.96
C VAL A 227 -3.40 11.46 -19.94
N GLY A 228 -3.54 10.30 -20.60
CA GLY A 228 -4.66 10.01 -21.51
C GLY A 228 -6.02 9.98 -20.80
N GLU A 229 -6.11 9.38 -19.61
CA GLU A 229 -7.34 9.36 -18.81
C GLU A 229 -7.73 10.78 -18.36
N LEU A 230 -6.75 11.61 -17.98
CA LEU A 230 -6.99 13.00 -17.59
C LEU A 230 -7.64 13.81 -18.72
N ASP A 231 -7.42 13.47 -19.98
CA ASP A 231 -7.99 14.22 -21.12
C ASP A 231 -9.53 14.31 -21.08
N ALA A 232 -10.21 13.31 -20.52
CA ALA A 232 -11.66 13.30 -20.34
C ALA A 232 -12.16 14.26 -19.24
N TYR A 233 -11.29 14.64 -18.32
CA TYR A 233 -11.62 15.40 -17.13
C TYR A 233 -11.02 16.81 -17.08
N LYS A 234 -9.98 17.13 -17.84
CA LYS A 234 -9.22 18.38 -17.74
C LYS A 234 -10.09 19.64 -17.81
N ASP A 235 -11.13 19.62 -18.64
CA ASP A 235 -12.06 20.76 -18.79
C ASP A 235 -13.06 20.91 -17.61
N LYS A 236 -13.03 19.99 -16.64
CA LYS A 236 -13.84 20.05 -15.43
C LYS A 236 -13.20 20.89 -14.32
N PHE A 237 -11.90 21.15 -14.42
CA PHE A 237 -11.14 21.92 -13.45
C PHE A 237 -10.82 23.33 -13.99
N GLU A 238 -10.69 24.32 -13.10
CA GLU A 238 -10.21 25.64 -13.50
C GLU A 238 -8.72 25.58 -13.89
N LYS A 239 -7.95 24.73 -13.17
CA LYS A 239 -6.54 24.49 -13.42
C LYS A 239 -6.21 23.04 -13.11
N VAL A 240 -5.44 22.43 -14.00
CA VAL A 240 -4.92 21.07 -13.79
C VAL A 240 -3.50 20.96 -14.37
N VAL A 241 -2.64 20.22 -13.67
CA VAL A 241 -1.28 19.92 -14.09
C VAL A 241 -0.87 18.54 -13.61
N VAL A 242 -0.05 17.85 -14.39
CA VAL A 242 0.64 16.62 -13.99
C VAL A 242 2.08 16.98 -13.66
N ALA A 243 2.55 16.56 -12.48
CA ALA A 243 3.91 16.75 -12.05
C ALA A 243 4.85 15.69 -12.67
N GLU A 244 6.15 15.95 -12.61
CA GLU A 244 7.16 15.02 -13.07
C GLU A 244 7.20 13.73 -12.24
N PRO A 245 7.42 12.55 -12.86
CA PRO A 245 7.76 11.33 -12.15
C PRO A 245 9.18 11.40 -11.56
N LEU A 246 9.61 10.38 -10.80
CA LEU A 246 10.84 10.43 -9.98
C LEU A 246 12.11 10.79 -10.79
N LEU A 247 12.30 10.19 -11.96
CA LEU A 247 13.50 10.40 -12.78
C LEU A 247 13.40 11.63 -13.71
N GLY A 248 12.29 12.39 -13.62
CA GLY A 248 12.05 13.56 -14.47
C GLY A 248 12.02 13.22 -15.96
N GLU A 249 12.33 14.20 -16.81
CA GLU A 249 12.32 14.04 -18.27
C GLU A 249 13.20 12.89 -18.76
N VAL A 250 12.71 12.17 -19.78
CA VAL A 250 13.46 11.14 -20.51
C VAL A 250 14.30 11.83 -21.59
N GLY A 251 15.61 11.60 -21.61
CA GLY A 251 16.47 12.11 -22.66
C GLY A 251 16.34 11.30 -23.95
N ASP A 252 16.92 11.82 -25.04
CA ASP A 252 16.89 11.19 -26.35
C ASP A 252 17.68 9.87 -26.41
N ASP A 253 18.70 9.73 -25.58
CA ASP A 253 19.56 8.54 -25.51
C ASP A 253 20.15 8.35 -24.08
N ALA A 254 20.91 7.27 -23.90
CA ALA A 254 21.50 6.90 -22.61
C ALA A 254 22.53 7.92 -22.06
N THR A 255 23.01 8.89 -22.86
CA THR A 255 23.99 9.89 -22.44
C THR A 255 23.35 11.18 -21.90
N VAL A 256 22.08 11.39 -22.18
CA VAL A 256 21.30 12.54 -21.73
C VAL A 256 20.73 12.27 -20.36
N ILE A 257 21.26 12.93 -19.34
CA ILE A 257 20.86 12.81 -17.95
C ILE A 257 20.46 14.17 -17.39
N ASN A 258 19.65 14.17 -16.35
CA ASN A 258 19.16 15.37 -15.66
C ASN A 258 19.54 15.37 -14.17
N ASP A 259 19.19 16.44 -13.46
CA ASP A 259 19.49 16.58 -12.05
C ASP A 259 18.71 15.60 -11.17
N ASP A 260 17.49 15.19 -11.60
CA ASP A 260 16.66 14.23 -10.85
C ASP A 260 17.32 12.83 -10.85
N LYS A 261 17.81 12.35 -12.01
CA LYS A 261 18.55 11.09 -12.11
C LYS A 261 19.82 11.10 -11.27
N LYS A 262 20.50 12.26 -11.21
CA LYS A 262 21.69 12.42 -10.37
C LYS A 262 21.32 12.32 -8.88
N ALA A 263 20.31 13.05 -8.44
CA ALA A 263 19.87 13.03 -7.05
C ALA A 263 19.42 11.63 -6.65
N VAL A 264 18.60 10.96 -7.48
CA VAL A 264 18.17 9.58 -7.24
C VAL A 264 19.37 8.64 -7.12
N ALA A 265 20.35 8.71 -8.04
CA ALA A 265 21.53 7.85 -8.01
C ALA A 265 22.36 8.03 -6.72
N GLU A 266 22.53 9.27 -6.27
CA GLU A 266 23.23 9.60 -5.02
C GLU A 266 22.46 9.09 -3.80
N ASP A 267 21.16 9.36 -3.72
CA ASP A 267 20.32 9.07 -2.55
C ASP A 267 20.08 7.55 -2.37
N ILE A 268 19.73 6.83 -3.43
CA ILE A 268 19.48 5.39 -3.34
C ILE A 268 20.76 4.61 -3.03
N THR A 269 21.92 5.06 -3.59
CA THR A 269 23.20 4.43 -3.30
C THR A 269 23.62 4.68 -1.85
N ALA A 270 23.45 5.90 -1.33
CA ALA A 270 23.75 6.23 0.05
C ALA A 270 22.92 5.39 1.02
N GLU A 271 21.61 5.21 0.76
CA GLU A 271 20.73 4.40 1.59
C GLU A 271 21.08 2.91 1.52
N ALA A 272 21.39 2.37 0.33
CA ALA A 272 21.81 0.98 0.18
C ALA A 272 23.11 0.68 0.94
N VAL A 273 24.09 1.57 0.86
CA VAL A 273 25.38 1.48 1.58
C VAL A 273 25.17 1.50 3.10
N LYS A 274 24.35 2.44 3.60
CA LYS A 274 23.99 2.58 5.01
C LYS A 274 23.27 1.32 5.53
N THR A 275 22.28 0.81 4.79
CA THR A 275 21.52 -0.39 5.15
C THR A 275 22.42 -1.64 5.19
N ALA A 276 23.44 -1.68 4.33
CA ALA A 276 24.45 -2.74 4.32
C ALA A 276 25.48 -2.62 5.46
N GLY A 277 25.45 -1.54 6.24
CA GLY A 277 26.35 -1.33 7.36
C GLY A 277 27.74 -0.84 6.98
N TYR A 278 27.93 -0.28 5.77
CA TYR A 278 29.19 0.33 5.36
C TYR A 278 29.20 1.84 5.64
N ASP A 279 30.38 2.35 6.01
CA ASP A 279 30.59 3.79 6.25
C ASP A 279 30.58 4.61 4.94
N SER A 280 30.86 3.97 3.80
CA SER A 280 30.88 4.59 2.47
C SER A 280 30.82 3.56 1.36
N LEU A 281 30.47 4.01 0.14
CA LEU A 281 30.52 3.19 -1.07
C LEU A 281 31.94 2.66 -1.35
N ASP A 282 32.97 3.47 -1.10
CA ASP A 282 34.37 3.08 -1.21
C ASP A 282 34.77 1.98 -0.20
N ALA A 283 34.18 1.99 1.01
CA ALA A 283 34.40 0.93 1.99
C ALA A 283 33.81 -0.39 1.51
N ALA A 284 32.58 -0.37 0.98
CA ALA A 284 31.96 -1.54 0.37
C ALA A 284 32.76 -2.06 -0.85
N LYS A 285 33.22 -1.15 -1.72
CA LYS A 285 34.08 -1.50 -2.87
C LYS A 285 35.37 -2.18 -2.44
N LYS A 286 36.04 -1.71 -1.40
CA LYS A 286 37.27 -2.32 -0.84
C LYS A 286 37.01 -3.69 -0.23
N ASP A 287 35.80 -3.92 0.29
CA ASP A 287 35.35 -5.22 0.81
C ASP A 287 34.89 -6.19 -0.29
N GLY A 288 34.95 -5.76 -1.56
CA GLY A 288 34.55 -6.55 -2.72
C GLY A 288 33.04 -6.65 -2.93
N THR A 289 32.27 -5.67 -2.39
CA THR A 289 30.80 -5.64 -2.45
C THR A 289 30.32 -4.77 -3.59
N ALA A 290 29.43 -5.31 -4.42
CA ALA A 290 28.65 -4.62 -5.43
C ALA A 290 27.20 -4.46 -4.99
N PHE A 291 26.58 -3.35 -5.37
CA PHE A 291 25.14 -3.10 -5.26
C PHE A 291 24.51 -3.25 -6.63
N VAL A 292 23.43 -3.99 -6.71
CA VAL A 292 22.65 -4.17 -7.94
C VAL A 292 21.25 -3.65 -7.69
N PHE A 293 20.89 -2.57 -8.37
CA PHE A 293 19.54 -2.01 -8.33
C PHE A 293 18.70 -2.61 -9.45
N MET A 294 17.63 -3.33 -9.07
CA MET A 294 16.75 -4.04 -9.99
C MET A 294 15.45 -3.25 -10.21
N GLY A 295 15.28 -2.65 -11.39
CA GLY A 295 14.03 -2.08 -11.86
C GLY A 295 13.11 -3.13 -12.49
N HIS A 296 11.90 -2.72 -12.88
CA HIS A 296 10.96 -3.60 -13.55
C HIS A 296 11.44 -3.95 -14.99
N GLY A 297 11.82 -2.94 -15.74
CA GLY A 297 12.00 -3.03 -17.19
C GLY A 297 10.72 -2.62 -17.91
N THR A 298 10.82 -2.31 -19.20
CA THR A 298 9.68 -1.95 -20.04
C THR A 298 10.02 -2.02 -21.52
N SER A 299 9.07 -2.42 -22.35
CA SER A 299 9.17 -2.30 -23.80
C SER A 299 8.93 -0.88 -24.31
N HIS A 300 8.44 0.03 -23.45
CA HIS A 300 8.22 1.44 -23.78
C HIS A 300 9.54 2.16 -24.11
N SER A 301 9.49 3.23 -24.91
CA SER A 301 10.68 4.04 -25.27
C SER A 301 11.42 4.62 -24.05
N ALA A 302 10.70 4.85 -22.94
CA ALA A 302 11.27 5.32 -21.67
C ALA A 302 12.23 4.32 -21.01
N LYS A 303 12.36 3.08 -21.51
CA LYS A 303 13.36 2.11 -21.03
C LYS A 303 14.80 2.65 -21.04
N VAL A 304 15.07 3.65 -21.87
CA VAL A 304 16.35 4.34 -21.90
C VAL A 304 16.72 4.97 -20.55
N SER A 305 15.74 5.25 -19.68
CA SER A 305 15.98 5.77 -18.34
C SER A 305 16.83 4.82 -17.49
N TYR A 306 16.73 3.51 -17.67
CA TYR A 306 17.61 2.54 -17.00
C TYR A 306 19.05 2.66 -17.47
N SER A 307 19.29 2.78 -18.79
CA SER A 307 20.63 3.03 -19.34
C SER A 307 21.17 4.40 -18.92
N GLN A 308 20.29 5.41 -18.78
CA GLN A 308 20.65 6.73 -18.24
C GLN A 308 21.07 6.66 -16.78
N MET A 309 20.40 5.85 -15.96
CA MET A 309 20.80 5.60 -14.57
C MET A 309 22.17 4.93 -14.49
N SER A 310 22.45 3.92 -15.35
CA SER A 310 23.78 3.33 -15.44
C SER A 310 24.85 4.37 -15.82
N THR A 311 24.57 5.21 -16.83
CA THR A 311 25.46 6.32 -17.22
C THR A 311 25.68 7.31 -16.08
N GLN A 312 24.65 7.56 -15.27
CA GLN A 312 24.74 8.46 -14.12
C GLN A 312 25.62 7.86 -13.00
N MET A 313 25.51 6.54 -12.73
CA MET A 313 26.39 5.85 -11.79
C MET A 313 27.86 5.95 -12.24
N ASP A 314 28.14 5.73 -13.53
CA ASP A 314 29.48 5.86 -14.10
C ASP A 314 30.03 7.29 -13.93
N LYS A 315 29.21 8.32 -14.22
CA LYS A 315 29.62 9.73 -14.06
C LYS A 315 29.92 10.12 -12.62
N LEU A 316 29.28 9.47 -11.65
CA LEU A 316 29.55 9.63 -10.22
C LEU A 316 30.78 8.83 -9.75
N GLY A 317 31.34 7.95 -10.59
CA GLY A 317 32.43 7.05 -10.22
C GLY A 317 32.00 5.90 -9.31
N TYR A 318 30.74 5.50 -9.40
CA TYR A 318 30.14 4.43 -8.60
C TYR A 318 30.37 3.06 -9.25
N ASP A 319 31.63 2.69 -9.43
CA ASP A 319 32.06 1.51 -10.20
C ASP A 319 31.55 0.15 -9.64
N ASN A 320 31.06 0.15 -8.40
CA ASN A 320 30.48 -1.04 -7.76
C ASN A 320 28.94 -0.96 -7.64
N VAL A 321 28.29 -0.13 -8.46
CA VAL A 321 26.83 -0.03 -8.55
C VAL A 321 26.39 -0.40 -9.97
N PHE A 322 25.42 -1.28 -10.08
CA PHE A 322 24.91 -1.82 -11.33
C PHE A 322 23.40 -1.66 -11.42
N ILE A 323 22.88 -1.44 -12.61
CA ILE A 323 21.45 -1.35 -12.89
C ILE A 323 21.01 -2.59 -13.66
N GLY A 324 19.93 -3.20 -13.20
CA GLY A 324 19.29 -4.30 -13.90
C GLY A 324 17.77 -4.16 -13.94
N THR A 325 17.09 -5.03 -14.68
CA THR A 325 15.63 -5.05 -14.77
C THR A 325 15.09 -6.47 -14.82
N VAL A 326 13.90 -6.69 -14.22
CA VAL A 326 13.21 -8.00 -14.20
C VAL A 326 12.97 -8.51 -15.62
N GLU A 327 12.46 -7.64 -16.50
CA GLU A 327 12.12 -8.01 -17.89
C GLU A 327 13.32 -8.06 -18.83
N GLY A 328 14.53 -7.64 -18.39
CA GLY A 328 15.70 -7.57 -19.24
C GLY A 328 15.56 -6.54 -20.38
N GLU A 329 14.81 -5.50 -20.16
CA GLU A 329 14.60 -4.39 -21.09
C GLU A 329 15.05 -3.05 -20.46
N PRO A 330 16.09 -2.42 -21.00
CA PRO A 330 16.88 -2.81 -22.19
C PRO A 330 17.76 -4.05 -21.95
N GLU A 331 18.19 -4.74 -23.01
CA GLU A 331 18.87 -6.06 -22.97
C GLU A 331 20.10 -6.11 -22.04
N GLU A 332 20.88 -5.04 -21.99
CA GLU A 332 22.07 -4.94 -21.12
C GLU A 332 21.74 -5.04 -19.64
N THR A 333 20.47 -4.80 -19.24
CA THR A 333 19.99 -4.85 -17.85
C THR A 333 19.43 -6.22 -17.46
N SER A 334 19.47 -7.22 -18.34
CA SER A 334 19.02 -8.58 -18.03
C SER A 334 19.87 -9.21 -16.92
N CYS A 335 19.27 -10.10 -16.13
CA CYS A 335 19.94 -10.77 -15.00
C CYS A 335 21.26 -11.40 -15.42
N GLU A 336 21.29 -12.12 -16.54
CA GLU A 336 22.52 -12.76 -17.07
C GLU A 336 23.61 -11.74 -17.39
N ASN A 337 23.26 -10.64 -18.05
CA ASN A 337 24.21 -9.57 -18.40
C ASN A 337 24.74 -8.84 -17.17
N VAL A 338 23.89 -8.61 -16.15
CA VAL A 338 24.30 -7.98 -14.89
C VAL A 338 25.21 -8.92 -14.09
N ILE A 339 24.89 -10.22 -13.98
CA ILE A 339 25.77 -11.23 -13.36
C ILE A 339 27.15 -11.18 -14.02
N LYS A 340 27.19 -11.16 -15.35
CA LYS A 340 28.43 -11.07 -16.10
C LYS A 340 29.19 -9.78 -15.81
N ALA A 341 28.52 -8.63 -15.79
CA ALA A 341 29.13 -7.33 -15.54
C ALA A 341 29.76 -7.25 -14.13
N VAL A 342 29.02 -7.69 -13.10
CA VAL A 342 29.52 -7.71 -11.71
C VAL A 342 30.72 -8.64 -11.55
N LYS A 343 30.67 -9.83 -12.18
CA LYS A 343 31.79 -10.79 -12.21
C LYS A 343 33.02 -10.19 -12.89
N ASP A 344 32.85 -9.60 -14.09
CA ASP A 344 33.95 -9.06 -14.89
C ASP A 344 34.61 -7.85 -14.19
N ALA A 345 33.84 -7.09 -13.40
CA ALA A 345 34.34 -6.04 -12.53
C ALA A 345 35.08 -6.56 -11.28
N GLY A 346 35.02 -7.87 -11.01
CA GLY A 346 35.83 -8.55 -9.99
C GLY A 346 35.20 -8.57 -8.59
N TYR A 347 33.95 -8.15 -8.41
CA TYR A 347 33.26 -8.18 -7.13
C TYR A 347 32.89 -9.61 -6.73
N LYS A 348 32.85 -9.87 -5.42
CA LYS A 348 32.59 -11.19 -4.84
C LYS A 348 31.36 -11.24 -3.93
N LYS A 349 30.91 -10.12 -3.44
CA LYS A 349 29.70 -9.97 -2.63
C LYS A 349 28.72 -9.12 -3.42
N VAL A 350 27.45 -9.49 -3.38
CA VAL A 350 26.39 -8.79 -4.10
C VAL A 350 25.25 -8.47 -3.15
N ILE A 351 24.74 -7.25 -3.24
CA ILE A 351 23.53 -6.81 -2.56
C ILE A 351 22.54 -6.39 -3.62
N LEU A 352 21.41 -7.10 -3.70
CA LEU A 352 20.30 -6.79 -4.58
C LEU A 352 19.32 -5.85 -3.86
N ARG A 353 18.88 -4.78 -4.52
CA ARG A 353 17.88 -3.84 -4.00
C ARG A 353 16.95 -3.39 -5.14
N PRO A 354 15.64 -3.14 -4.89
CA PRO A 354 14.76 -2.63 -5.93
C PRO A 354 15.16 -1.23 -6.41
N LEU A 355 15.08 -1.00 -7.72
CA LEU A 355 14.98 0.31 -8.36
C LEU A 355 13.50 0.52 -8.72
N MET A 356 12.66 0.40 -7.71
CA MET A 356 11.20 0.54 -7.81
C MET A 356 10.71 1.38 -6.65
N VAL A 357 9.76 2.25 -6.90
CA VAL A 357 9.23 3.12 -5.84
C VAL A 357 8.59 2.29 -4.73
N VAL A 358 7.98 1.17 -5.08
CA VAL A 358 7.30 0.25 -4.16
C VAL A 358 7.94 -1.12 -4.20
N ALA A 359 8.28 -1.68 -3.04
CA ALA A 359 8.79 -3.04 -2.89
C ALA A 359 7.63 -4.05 -2.83
N GLY A 360 6.96 -4.28 -3.95
CA GLY A 360 5.85 -5.22 -4.09
C GLY A 360 6.29 -6.63 -4.49
N ASP A 361 5.48 -7.29 -5.34
CA ASP A 361 5.68 -8.68 -5.79
C ASP A 361 7.06 -8.91 -6.41
N HIS A 362 7.48 -8.04 -7.33
CA HIS A 362 8.79 -8.18 -7.99
C HIS A 362 9.97 -8.13 -7.02
N ALA A 363 9.92 -7.29 -5.99
CA ALA A 363 11.00 -7.22 -5.00
C ALA A 363 11.02 -8.46 -4.10
N ASN A 364 9.86 -9.00 -3.74
CA ASN A 364 9.74 -10.14 -2.86
C ASN A 364 9.97 -11.48 -3.58
N ASN A 365 9.45 -11.62 -4.80
CA ASN A 365 9.48 -12.87 -5.53
C ASN A 365 10.56 -12.90 -6.62
N ASP A 366 10.56 -11.96 -7.58
CA ASP A 366 11.51 -12.01 -8.70
C ASP A 366 12.92 -11.60 -8.31
N MET A 367 13.09 -10.69 -7.31
CA MET A 367 14.42 -10.35 -6.80
C MET A 367 14.88 -11.29 -5.69
N ALA A 368 14.10 -11.42 -4.62
CA ALA A 368 14.53 -12.03 -3.36
C ALA A 368 13.95 -13.42 -3.08
N GLY A 369 13.03 -13.91 -3.92
CA GLY A 369 12.36 -15.20 -3.75
C GLY A 369 13.31 -16.38 -3.83
N ASP A 370 12.78 -17.54 -3.43
CA ASP A 370 13.55 -18.82 -3.40
C ASP A 370 13.35 -19.65 -4.68
N ASP A 371 12.53 -19.21 -5.62
CA ASP A 371 12.36 -19.86 -6.93
C ASP A 371 13.66 -19.77 -7.75
N ASP A 372 13.95 -20.79 -8.57
CA ASP A 372 15.20 -20.89 -9.35
C ASP A 372 15.39 -19.71 -10.33
N ASP A 373 14.32 -19.05 -10.73
CA ASP A 373 14.30 -17.91 -11.65
C ASP A 373 14.36 -16.54 -10.94
N SER A 374 14.40 -16.51 -9.61
CA SER A 374 14.66 -15.27 -8.88
C SER A 374 16.09 -14.78 -9.10
N TRP A 375 16.31 -13.47 -9.05
CA TRP A 375 17.65 -12.89 -9.18
C TRP A 375 18.61 -13.43 -8.12
N LYS A 376 18.20 -13.49 -6.85
CA LYS A 376 18.98 -14.08 -5.76
C LYS A 376 19.43 -15.51 -6.07
N SER A 377 18.52 -16.35 -6.56
CA SER A 377 18.80 -17.73 -6.92
C SER A 377 19.75 -17.82 -8.13
N GLN A 378 19.51 -17.03 -9.19
CA GLN A 378 20.37 -17.01 -10.38
C GLN A 378 21.78 -16.51 -10.06
N PHE A 379 21.93 -15.41 -9.29
CA PHE A 379 23.23 -14.92 -8.83
C PHE A 379 23.95 -15.97 -8.01
N THR A 380 23.28 -16.64 -7.08
CA THR A 380 23.83 -17.70 -6.24
C THR A 380 24.24 -18.92 -7.09
N ALA A 381 23.36 -19.39 -7.97
CA ALA A 381 23.61 -20.55 -8.83
C ALA A 381 24.73 -20.33 -9.84
N SER A 382 25.03 -19.06 -10.20
CA SER A 382 26.15 -18.73 -11.08
C SER A 382 27.52 -19.16 -10.55
N GLY A 383 27.66 -19.36 -9.23
CA GLY A 383 28.89 -19.74 -8.55
C GLY A 383 30.02 -18.70 -8.64
N ASN A 384 29.70 -17.45 -9.02
CA ASN A 384 30.70 -16.40 -9.19
C ASN A 384 30.92 -15.56 -7.92
N PHE A 385 30.00 -15.63 -6.95
CA PHE A 385 29.95 -14.77 -5.78
C PHE A 385 30.02 -15.55 -4.47
N ASP A 386 30.68 -14.99 -3.47
CA ASP A 386 30.83 -15.55 -2.13
C ASP A 386 29.57 -15.35 -1.27
N SER A 387 28.85 -14.23 -1.49
CA SER A 387 27.54 -13.98 -0.90
C SER A 387 26.63 -13.20 -1.85
N VAL A 388 25.32 -13.46 -1.73
CA VAL A 388 24.23 -12.72 -2.40
C VAL A 388 23.18 -12.39 -1.35
N ASP A 389 23.11 -11.13 -1.00
CA ASP A 389 22.19 -10.61 0.00
C ASP A 389 21.12 -9.73 -0.66
N THR A 390 19.98 -9.52 -0.01
CA THR A 390 18.87 -8.71 -0.53
C THR A 390 18.44 -7.64 0.47
N GLN A 391 18.06 -6.47 -0.04
CA GLN A 391 17.43 -5.40 0.71
C GLN A 391 16.04 -5.16 0.09
N ILE A 392 14.98 -5.73 0.69
CA ILE A 392 13.61 -5.60 0.20
C ILE A 392 13.02 -4.31 0.78
N ALA A 393 13.23 -3.20 0.07
CA ALA A 393 12.82 -1.88 0.49
C ALA A 393 12.58 -0.98 -0.75
N GLY A 394 11.42 -0.37 -0.86
CA GLY A 394 11.09 0.51 -1.97
C GLY A 394 11.81 1.86 -1.89
N LEU A 395 11.88 2.56 -3.01
CA LEU A 395 12.48 3.90 -3.02
C LEU A 395 11.60 4.91 -2.26
N GLY A 396 10.28 4.66 -2.18
CA GLY A 396 9.32 5.55 -1.52
C GLY A 396 9.51 5.68 -0.01
N GLU A 397 10.19 4.72 0.66
CA GLU A 397 10.52 4.85 2.08
C GLU A 397 11.73 5.76 2.34
N ILE A 398 12.54 6.07 1.30
CA ILE A 398 13.74 6.88 1.42
C ILE A 398 13.36 8.37 1.54
N GLU A 399 13.65 8.99 2.68
CA GLU A 399 13.28 10.40 2.93
C GLU A 399 13.79 11.37 1.85
N ALA A 400 14.98 11.13 1.29
CA ALA A 400 15.53 11.94 0.21
C ALA A 400 14.70 11.80 -1.09
N VAL A 401 14.24 10.60 -1.42
CA VAL A 401 13.34 10.35 -2.56
C VAL A 401 11.97 11.00 -2.34
N GLN A 402 11.42 10.92 -1.12
CA GLN A 402 10.17 11.62 -0.79
C GLN A 402 10.29 13.13 -1.02
N LYS A 403 11.44 13.72 -0.67
CA LYS A 403 11.72 15.15 -0.93
C LYS A 403 11.74 15.50 -2.41
N LEU A 404 12.22 14.61 -3.29
CA LEU A 404 12.17 14.84 -4.75
C LEU A 404 10.71 14.92 -5.24
N TYR A 405 9.83 14.03 -4.80
CA TYR A 405 8.41 14.12 -5.12
C TYR A 405 7.77 15.41 -4.57
N VAL A 406 8.13 15.83 -3.37
CA VAL A 406 7.70 17.13 -2.82
C VAL A 406 8.14 18.29 -3.69
N GLU A 407 9.38 18.29 -4.19
CA GLU A 407 9.89 19.33 -5.10
C GLU A 407 9.18 19.31 -6.46
N HIS A 408 8.89 18.13 -7.02
CA HIS A 408 8.12 18.00 -8.26
C HIS A 408 6.69 18.51 -8.08
N THR A 409 6.01 18.11 -7.01
CA THR A 409 4.67 18.61 -6.65
C THR A 409 4.67 20.13 -6.49
N LYS A 410 5.67 20.69 -5.82
CA LYS A 410 5.81 22.14 -5.63
C LYS A 410 5.98 22.88 -6.96
N LYS A 411 6.86 22.38 -7.85
CA LYS A 411 7.04 22.96 -9.19
C LYS A 411 5.73 22.92 -9.98
N ALA A 412 4.97 21.83 -9.88
CA ALA A 412 3.66 21.70 -10.52
C ALA A 412 2.66 22.74 -9.97
N ILE A 413 2.57 22.89 -8.64
CA ILE A 413 1.73 23.93 -8.01
C ILE A 413 2.13 25.33 -8.49
N GLU A 414 3.43 25.62 -8.52
CA GLU A 414 3.94 26.92 -8.97
C GLU A 414 3.58 27.20 -10.43
N SER A 415 3.56 26.19 -11.30
CA SER A 415 3.19 26.30 -12.71
C SER A 415 1.71 26.67 -12.92
N LEU A 416 0.82 26.34 -11.98
CA LEU A 416 -0.58 26.78 -12.00
C LEU A 416 -0.73 28.29 -11.80
N GLY A 417 0.34 28.99 -11.39
CA GLY A 417 0.32 30.41 -11.07
C GLY A 417 -0.42 30.71 -9.77
N LYS A 418 -1.05 31.89 -9.66
CA LYS A 418 -1.80 32.24 -8.44
C LYS A 418 -3.01 31.32 -8.27
N VAL A 419 -2.91 30.40 -7.34
CA VAL A 419 -4.02 29.59 -6.85
C VAL A 419 -4.50 30.26 -5.55
N PRO A 420 -5.79 30.57 -5.39
CA PRO A 420 -6.31 31.02 -4.11
C PRO A 420 -6.01 29.95 -3.05
N LYS A 421 -5.63 30.37 -1.85
CA LYS A 421 -5.59 29.43 -0.73
C LYS A 421 -6.99 28.87 -0.59
N SER A 422 -7.11 27.56 -0.65
CA SER A 422 -8.39 26.90 -0.42
C SER A 422 -8.89 27.33 0.97
N ALA A 423 -10.16 27.64 1.07
CA ALA A 423 -10.84 27.53 2.34
C ALA A 423 -10.99 26.02 2.59
N SER A 424 -9.85 25.37 2.90
CA SER A 424 -9.75 23.94 3.11
C SER A 424 -10.64 23.54 4.26
N SER A 425 -11.63 22.71 3.98
CA SER A 425 -12.37 21.97 5.01
C SER A 425 -11.51 20.85 5.63
N SER A 426 -10.24 20.73 5.25
CA SER A 426 -9.30 19.68 5.72
C SER A 426 -7.92 20.20 6.11
N ALA A 427 -7.63 21.50 6.09
CA ALA A 427 -6.67 21.98 7.05
C ALA A 427 -7.35 21.76 8.40
N VAL A 428 -6.84 20.81 9.18
CA VAL A 428 -6.82 21.02 10.62
C VAL A 428 -6.16 22.40 10.75
N SER A 429 -6.97 23.44 10.70
CA SER A 429 -6.62 24.76 11.17
C SER A 429 -6.21 24.46 12.59
N ALA A 430 -4.89 24.38 12.82
CA ALA A 430 -4.40 24.25 14.18
C ALA A 430 -5.01 25.44 14.87
N LEU A 431 -6.10 25.20 15.60
CA LEU A 431 -6.72 26.24 16.38
C LEU A 431 -5.60 26.83 17.22
N GLU A 432 -5.54 28.15 17.29
CA GLU A 432 -4.57 28.80 18.21
C GLU A 432 -4.80 28.26 19.61
N ASP A 433 -3.74 28.22 20.42
CA ASP A 433 -3.88 27.89 21.83
C ASP A 433 -4.99 28.73 22.48
N GLY A 434 -5.93 28.07 23.13
CA GLY A 434 -7.09 28.73 23.70
C GLY A 434 -8.23 27.77 24.05
N THR A 435 -9.35 28.34 24.47
CA THR A 435 -10.59 27.61 24.73
C THR A 435 -11.66 27.97 23.72
N TYR A 436 -12.41 26.95 23.32
CA TYR A 436 -13.44 27.02 22.30
C TYR A 436 -14.68 26.31 22.80
N THR A 437 -15.84 26.72 22.33
CA THR A 437 -17.07 25.94 22.40
C THR A 437 -17.16 25.14 21.10
N ALA A 438 -17.29 23.80 21.19
CA ALA A 438 -17.36 22.92 20.01
C ALA A 438 -18.47 21.88 20.19
N LYS A 439 -19.11 21.49 19.09
CA LYS A 439 -20.09 20.40 19.07
C LYS A 439 -19.39 19.06 19.27
N PHE A 440 -20.02 18.19 20.04
CA PHE A 440 -19.64 16.79 20.20
C PHE A 440 -20.77 15.92 19.67
N ASN A 441 -20.55 15.34 18.49
CA ASN A 441 -21.53 14.49 17.82
C ASN A 441 -21.29 13.03 18.17
N THR A 442 -22.37 12.26 18.27
CA THR A 442 -22.31 10.81 18.52
C THR A 442 -23.34 10.07 17.65
N ASP A 443 -23.07 8.81 17.38
CA ASP A 443 -23.98 7.88 16.69
C ASP A 443 -25.13 7.35 17.58
N SER A 444 -25.24 7.84 18.83
CA SER A 444 -26.12 7.27 19.84
C SER A 444 -27.06 8.28 20.47
N GLY A 445 -28.33 7.94 20.57
CA GLY A 445 -29.29 8.72 21.35
C GLY A 445 -29.19 8.51 22.88
N MET A 446 -28.38 7.53 23.36
CA MET A 446 -28.19 7.27 24.80
C MET A 446 -26.82 7.71 25.32
N PHE A 447 -25.88 7.93 24.44
CA PHE A 447 -24.58 8.52 24.74
C PHE A 447 -24.48 9.88 24.04
N HIS A 448 -24.70 10.94 24.76
CA HIS A 448 -24.66 12.30 24.25
C HIS A 448 -24.32 13.29 25.37
N VAL A 449 -23.93 14.48 24.97
CA VAL A 449 -23.68 15.62 25.87
C VAL A 449 -25.00 16.05 26.54
N ASN A 450 -24.92 16.54 27.78
CA ASN A 450 -26.06 17.01 28.54
C ASN A 450 -26.85 18.08 27.77
N GLU A 451 -28.16 18.01 27.82
CA GLU A 451 -29.07 18.92 27.09
C GLU A 451 -28.87 20.41 27.46
N ALA A 452 -28.43 20.68 28.69
CA ALA A 452 -28.10 22.04 29.12
C ALA A 452 -26.91 22.65 28.36
N ASP A 453 -26.09 21.82 27.74
CA ASP A 453 -24.91 22.22 26.94
C ASP A 453 -25.19 22.28 25.43
N ASN A 454 -26.44 22.01 25.01
CA ASN A 454 -26.86 22.04 23.60
C ASN A 454 -25.99 21.22 22.65
N GLY A 455 -25.50 20.06 23.11
CA GLY A 455 -24.62 19.18 22.32
C GLY A 455 -23.17 19.69 22.19
N CYS A 456 -22.77 20.71 22.96
CA CYS A 456 -21.43 21.30 22.91
C CYS A 456 -20.61 20.93 24.14
N GLY A 457 -19.30 20.90 23.95
CA GLY A 457 -18.31 20.80 25.03
C GLY A 457 -17.32 21.97 24.99
N THR A 458 -16.46 22.03 26.00
CA THR A 458 -15.35 23.00 26.04
C THR A 458 -14.11 22.35 25.42
N LEU A 459 -13.73 22.78 24.24
CA LEU A 459 -12.52 22.34 23.57
C LEU A 459 -11.34 23.23 24.00
N THR A 460 -10.31 22.61 24.57
CA THR A 460 -9.06 23.29 24.94
C THR A 460 -7.97 22.89 23.93
N VAL A 461 -7.33 23.91 23.35
CA VAL A 461 -6.15 23.74 22.49
C VAL A 461 -4.92 24.24 23.24
N LYS A 462 -3.90 23.39 23.35
CA LYS A 462 -2.65 23.74 24.01
C LYS A 462 -1.46 23.05 23.32
N ASN A 463 -0.54 23.84 22.80
CA ASN A 463 0.63 23.36 22.05
C ASN A 463 0.21 22.40 20.89
N GLY A 464 -0.82 22.77 20.15
CA GLY A 464 -1.36 21.99 19.04
C GLY A 464 -2.10 20.71 19.43
N LYS A 465 -2.27 20.41 20.72
CA LYS A 465 -3.07 19.27 21.20
C LYS A 465 -4.46 19.74 21.61
N MET A 466 -5.48 19.00 21.17
CA MET A 466 -6.88 19.32 21.47
C MET A 466 -7.43 18.32 22.49
N THR A 467 -8.24 18.83 23.42
CA THR A 467 -9.02 18.02 24.37
C THR A 467 -10.38 18.67 24.55
N ILE A 468 -11.44 17.92 24.32
CA ILE A 468 -12.81 18.41 24.60
C ILE A 468 -13.30 17.89 25.93
N HIS A 469 -13.75 18.80 26.78
CA HIS A 469 -14.46 18.46 28.01
C HIS A 469 -15.96 18.41 27.73
N ILE A 470 -16.57 17.25 27.95
CA ILE A 470 -18.01 17.00 27.77
C ILE A 470 -18.65 16.63 29.10
N ARG A 471 -19.88 17.09 29.34
CA ARG A 471 -20.70 16.68 30.48
C ARG A 471 -21.81 15.77 29.99
N LEU A 472 -21.96 14.61 30.61
CA LEU A 472 -22.98 13.64 30.22
C LEU A 472 -24.31 13.88 30.96
N VAL A 473 -25.36 13.21 30.52
CA VAL A 473 -26.69 13.32 31.13
C VAL A 473 -26.82 12.65 32.52
N SER A 474 -25.83 11.84 32.90
CA SER A 474 -25.89 11.12 34.20
C SER A 474 -24.54 10.50 34.58
N LYS A 475 -24.49 9.86 35.77
CA LYS A 475 -23.32 9.09 36.25
C LYS A 475 -23.35 7.59 35.83
N LYS A 476 -24.06 7.22 34.76
CA LYS A 476 -24.21 5.82 34.32
C LYS A 476 -23.08 5.30 33.45
N ILE A 477 -22.32 6.19 32.77
CA ILE A 477 -21.11 5.86 32.03
C ILE A 477 -19.94 6.16 32.96
N ILE A 478 -19.14 5.13 33.27
CA ILE A 478 -18.13 5.19 34.33
C ILE A 478 -16.71 5.36 33.80
N ASN A 479 -16.45 4.97 32.56
CA ASN A 479 -15.19 5.21 31.85
C ASN A 479 -15.44 5.37 30.36
N LEU A 480 -14.52 6.10 29.70
CA LEU A 480 -14.38 6.14 28.24
C LEU A 480 -13.01 5.61 27.84
N PHE A 481 -12.90 5.20 26.58
CA PHE A 481 -11.64 4.81 25.96
C PHE A 481 -11.63 5.28 24.50
N VAL A 482 -10.58 6.01 24.08
CA VAL A 482 -10.40 6.38 22.68
C VAL A 482 -9.93 5.15 21.93
N GLY A 483 -10.78 4.59 21.07
CA GLY A 483 -10.62 3.31 20.40
C GLY A 483 -11.82 2.39 20.60
N THR A 484 -11.67 1.12 20.21
CA THR A 484 -12.76 0.14 20.24
C THR A 484 -12.99 -0.47 21.64
N ALA A 485 -14.19 -1.00 21.87
CA ALA A 485 -14.54 -1.75 23.08
C ALA A 485 -13.61 -2.97 23.31
N ALA A 486 -13.17 -3.61 22.22
CA ALA A 486 -12.23 -4.72 22.27
C ALA A 486 -10.84 -4.28 22.77
N ASP A 487 -10.38 -3.10 22.39
CA ASP A 487 -9.12 -2.53 22.85
C ASP A 487 -9.22 -2.02 24.30
N ALA A 488 -10.35 -1.42 24.66
CA ALA A 488 -10.64 -0.98 26.02
C ALA A 488 -10.61 -2.11 27.06
N ALA A 489 -10.96 -3.33 26.63
CA ALA A 489 -10.98 -4.53 27.48
C ALA A 489 -9.60 -5.20 27.67
N LYS A 490 -8.55 -4.75 26.95
CA LYS A 490 -7.19 -5.30 27.06
C LYS A 490 -6.50 -4.84 28.35
N ASP A 491 -5.65 -5.68 28.90
CA ASP A 491 -4.82 -5.32 30.06
C ASP A 491 -3.91 -4.12 29.73
N GLY A 492 -3.96 -3.10 30.58
CA GLY A 492 -3.15 -1.88 30.41
C GLY A 492 -3.79 -0.80 29.55
N ALA A 493 -5.03 -0.96 29.09
CA ALA A 493 -5.78 0.08 28.37
C ALA A 493 -5.86 1.38 29.19
N LYS A 494 -5.56 2.53 28.57
CA LYS A 494 -5.57 3.85 29.21
C LYS A 494 -7.00 4.41 29.21
N LEU A 495 -7.77 4.09 30.21
CA LEU A 495 -9.15 4.54 30.36
C LEU A 495 -9.23 6.01 30.78
N LEU A 496 -10.10 6.78 30.12
CA LEU A 496 -10.47 8.12 30.56
C LEU A 496 -11.33 8.03 31.83
N GLN A 497 -10.93 8.77 32.85
CA GLN A 497 -11.62 8.78 34.14
C GLN A 497 -12.66 9.90 34.18
N PRO A 498 -13.82 9.69 34.80
CA PRO A 498 -14.84 10.71 34.93
C PRO A 498 -14.43 11.84 35.88
N THR A 499 -14.82 13.07 35.55
CA THR A 499 -14.92 14.20 36.49
C THR A 499 -16.32 14.22 37.13
N ASN A 500 -16.46 14.91 38.28
CA ASN A 500 -17.77 15.21 38.85
C ASN A 500 -18.13 16.66 38.54
N ASP A 501 -19.12 16.85 37.68
CA ASP A 501 -19.53 18.17 37.23
C ASP A 501 -20.94 18.50 37.71
N THR A 502 -21.22 19.78 37.86
CA THR A 502 -22.57 20.28 38.14
C THR A 502 -23.15 20.94 36.93
N VAL A 503 -24.28 20.45 36.45
CA VAL A 503 -25.05 21.06 35.35
C VAL A 503 -26.19 21.87 35.95
N LYS A 504 -26.43 23.05 35.39
CA LYS A 504 -27.57 23.90 35.76
C LYS A 504 -28.52 24.01 34.56
N TYR A 505 -29.77 23.57 34.80
CA TYR A 505 -30.83 23.62 33.79
C TYR A 505 -31.52 24.98 33.73
N SER A 506 -32.27 25.23 32.66
CA SER A 506 -33.00 26.49 32.41
C SER A 506 -34.11 26.76 33.46
N ASP A 507 -34.64 25.73 34.11
CA ASP A 507 -35.63 25.86 35.19
C ASP A 507 -34.98 26.19 36.54
N GLY A 508 -33.66 26.34 36.59
CA GLY A 508 -32.89 26.65 37.81
C GLY A 508 -32.47 25.43 38.65
N THR A 509 -32.86 24.22 38.29
CA THR A 509 -32.42 23.02 38.93
C THR A 509 -30.94 22.73 38.63
N THR A 510 -30.26 22.00 39.51
CA THR A 510 -28.88 21.58 39.34
C THR A 510 -28.77 20.08 39.57
N GLU A 511 -27.93 19.43 38.76
CA GLU A 511 -27.64 17.99 38.87
C GLU A 511 -26.14 17.75 38.81
N GLU A 512 -25.66 16.77 39.60
CA GLU A 512 -24.31 16.25 39.50
C GLU A 512 -24.24 15.14 38.43
N VAL A 513 -23.38 15.31 37.46
CA VAL A 513 -23.16 14.38 36.34
C VAL A 513 -21.70 13.98 36.24
N TYR A 514 -21.39 12.99 35.42
CA TYR A 514 -20.02 12.73 35.02
C TYR A 514 -19.66 13.56 33.78
N GLY A 515 -18.46 14.18 33.82
CA GLY A 515 -17.80 14.76 32.67
C GLY A 515 -16.57 13.94 32.26
N PHE A 516 -16.07 14.19 31.06
CA PHE A 516 -14.87 13.53 30.55
C PHE A 516 -14.04 14.48 29.70
N ASP A 517 -12.73 14.42 29.86
CA ASP A 517 -11.75 15.04 28.98
C ASP A 517 -11.38 14.07 27.87
N VAL A 518 -11.91 14.28 26.67
CA VAL A 518 -11.71 13.42 25.51
C VAL A 518 -10.64 14.04 24.61
N PRO A 519 -9.48 13.37 24.37
CA PRO A 519 -8.51 13.79 23.37
C PRO A 519 -9.14 13.81 21.98
N VAL A 520 -8.85 14.87 21.20
CA VAL A 520 -9.34 15.07 19.84
C VAL A 520 -8.15 15.22 18.93
N GLU A 521 -8.00 14.32 17.96
CA GLU A 521 -6.89 14.39 17.01
C GLU A 521 -7.13 15.41 15.91
N ALA A 522 -8.35 15.48 15.41
CA ALA A 522 -8.77 16.43 14.38
C ALA A 522 -10.24 16.85 14.55
N LEU A 523 -10.57 18.08 14.16
CA LEU A 523 -11.95 18.51 14.03
C LEU A 523 -12.57 17.89 12.77
N ASP A 524 -13.91 17.74 12.81
CA ASP A 524 -14.73 17.23 11.70
C ASP A 524 -14.35 15.80 11.23
N LYS A 525 -13.50 15.10 12.00
CA LYS A 525 -13.11 13.70 11.78
C LYS A 525 -13.81 12.81 12.80
N GLU A 526 -14.45 11.76 12.31
CA GLU A 526 -15.04 10.70 13.14
C GLU A 526 -13.93 9.80 13.73
N PHE A 527 -14.08 9.40 14.99
CA PHE A 527 -13.18 8.47 15.66
C PHE A 527 -13.94 7.54 16.62
N ASP A 528 -13.32 6.40 16.92
CA ASP A 528 -13.87 5.42 17.85
C ASP A 528 -13.75 5.90 19.30
N LEU A 529 -14.86 5.80 20.05
CA LEU A 529 -14.91 6.06 21.47
C LEU A 529 -15.75 4.98 22.17
N ALA A 530 -15.09 4.07 22.85
CA ALA A 530 -15.78 3.06 23.61
C ALA A 530 -16.23 3.59 24.98
N ILE A 531 -17.43 3.20 25.42
CA ILE A 531 -18.01 3.60 26.70
C ILE A 531 -18.21 2.39 27.63
N LEU A 532 -17.91 2.53 28.89
CA LEU A 532 -18.19 1.53 29.95
C LEU A 532 -19.36 1.96 30.80
N GLY A 533 -20.44 1.19 30.75
CA GLY A 533 -21.59 1.41 31.62
C GLY A 533 -21.42 0.79 33.00
N THR A 534 -22.27 1.19 33.95
CA THR A 534 -22.29 0.65 35.35
C THR A 534 -22.49 -0.87 35.45
N LYS A 535 -22.94 -1.52 34.37
CA LYS A 535 -23.08 -2.98 34.26
C LYS A 535 -21.78 -3.71 33.92
N GLY A 536 -20.69 -2.98 33.69
CA GLY A 536 -19.40 -3.54 33.32
C GLY A 536 -19.29 -4.00 31.85
N THR A 537 -20.18 -3.52 30.98
CA THR A 537 -20.16 -3.84 29.55
C THR A 537 -19.62 -2.64 28.77
N TRP A 538 -18.69 -2.89 27.86
CA TRP A 538 -18.19 -1.94 26.88
C TRP A 538 -19.11 -1.88 25.66
N TYR A 539 -19.29 -0.69 25.09
CA TYR A 539 -20.03 -0.44 23.86
C TYR A 539 -19.20 0.47 22.96
N ASP A 540 -19.17 0.16 21.66
CA ASP A 540 -18.52 0.97 20.64
C ASP A 540 -19.44 2.10 20.18
N HIS A 541 -18.85 3.28 19.99
CA HIS A 541 -19.52 4.45 19.40
C HIS A 541 -18.58 5.17 18.46
N LYS A 542 -19.17 5.81 17.45
CA LYS A 542 -18.50 6.75 16.58
C LYS A 542 -18.83 8.18 17.02
N VAL A 543 -17.79 9.00 17.19
CA VAL A 543 -17.96 10.39 17.63
C VAL A 543 -17.13 11.33 16.78
N SER A 544 -17.54 12.60 16.68
CA SER A 544 -16.75 13.65 16.07
C SER A 544 -16.90 14.98 16.83
N VAL A 545 -15.93 15.88 16.65
CA VAL A 545 -15.95 17.23 17.22
C VAL A 545 -15.93 18.24 16.09
N SER A 546 -16.92 19.14 16.06
CA SER A 546 -17.12 20.11 14.98
C SER A 546 -17.46 21.51 15.48
N ASP A 547 -17.56 22.47 14.57
CA ASP A 547 -18.07 23.82 14.83
C ASP A 547 -17.37 24.55 16.00
N ALA A 548 -16.04 24.43 16.10
CA ALA A 548 -15.27 25.06 17.17
C ALA A 548 -15.28 26.60 17.06
N GLN A 549 -15.84 27.28 18.04
CA GLN A 549 -15.90 28.74 18.15
C GLN A 549 -15.08 29.20 19.35
N LYS A 550 -14.17 30.16 19.14
CA LYS A 550 -13.30 30.71 20.20
C LYS A 550 -14.15 31.42 21.25
N ASN A 551 -13.95 31.12 22.52
CA ASN A 551 -14.67 31.72 23.64
C ASN A 551 -14.16 33.12 23.96
#